data_9f339f9860e6f820ef7e3511b6b9af9b
#
_entry.id   9f339f9860e6f820ef7e3511b6b9af9b
#
_cell.length_a   1.000
_cell.length_b   1.000
_cell.length_c   1.000
_cell.angle_alpha   90.00
_cell.angle_beta   90.00
_cell.angle_gamma   90.00
#
_symmetry.space_group_name_H-M   'P 1'
#
loop_
_entity.id
_entity.type
_entity.pdbx_description
1 polymer ?
#
loop_
_entity_poly.entity_id
_entity_poly.type
_entity_poly.pdbx_seq_one_letter_code
_entity_poly.pdbx_strand_id
1 'polypeptide(L)'
;MTVGLFIPCYVDQFYPNAAKATLQLLQKLGVDVVYPLNQTCCGQPMANSGFEYLSQDCNNRFIENFSSFDYIVGPSASCILHIKEHLHSDKNEEQAAIIRTKVYELVEFLTDVLKIEKLDAFFPHKVGLHHSCHGLRGLHLSQMSELNAPAFSKPQYLLNMVSGLEQITLDRLDECCGFGGAFCVSEEAVSVKMGKDRITDHTKNGAEYITSSDLSCLMHLEGILHRNKSSVKIIHIAEILNATI
;
A
#
# COMPACT_ATOMS: atom_id res chain seq x y z
N MET A 1 3.61 -21.20 10.07
CA MET A 1 3.66 -20.14 9.02
C MET A 1 4.41 -18.97 9.58
N THR A 2 5.57 -18.71 9.02
CA THR A 2 6.41 -17.57 9.42
C THR A 2 6.35 -16.49 8.33
N VAL A 3 6.10 -15.25 8.73
CA VAL A 3 5.96 -14.10 7.84
C VAL A 3 7.13 -13.13 8.05
N GLY A 4 7.87 -12.84 6.98
CA GLY A 4 8.82 -11.74 6.94
C GLY A 4 8.10 -10.42 6.70
N LEU A 5 8.18 -9.48 7.65
CA LEU A 5 7.57 -8.17 7.49
C LEU A 5 8.51 -7.24 6.72
N PHE A 6 8.13 -6.90 5.50
CA PHE A 6 8.84 -5.92 4.68
C PHE A 6 8.25 -4.52 4.89
N ILE A 7 9.04 -3.60 5.43
CA ILE A 7 8.65 -2.20 5.60
C ILE A 7 9.44 -1.35 4.60
N PRO A 8 8.75 -0.77 3.59
CA PRO A 8 9.39 0.11 2.62
C PRO A 8 10.09 1.31 3.26
N CYS A 9 11.19 1.76 2.66
CA CYS A 9 12.06 2.81 3.22
C CYS A 9 11.31 4.09 3.59
N TYR A 10 10.39 4.57 2.75
CA TYR A 10 9.62 5.78 3.04
C TYR A 10 8.53 5.57 4.10
N VAL A 11 8.01 4.34 4.25
CA VAL A 11 7.08 3.97 5.34
C VAL A 11 7.82 4.03 6.66
N ASP A 12 9.02 3.43 6.71
CA ASP A 12 9.88 3.45 7.90
C ASP A 12 10.27 4.88 8.32
N GLN A 13 10.64 5.72 7.37
CA GLN A 13 11.16 7.06 7.65
C GLN A 13 10.08 8.10 7.93
N PHE A 14 8.93 8.05 7.24
CA PHE A 14 7.93 9.12 7.30
C PHE A 14 6.62 8.68 7.95
N TYR A 15 6.28 7.40 7.91
CA TYR A 15 5.00 6.86 8.40
C TYR A 15 5.16 5.62 9.28
N PRO A 16 6.01 5.67 10.32
CA PRO A 16 6.31 4.50 11.16
C PRO A 16 5.05 3.94 11.87
N ASN A 17 4.00 4.72 12.02
CA ASN A 17 2.75 4.25 12.61
C ASN A 17 2.06 3.21 11.71
N ALA A 18 2.09 3.36 10.39
CA ALA A 18 1.56 2.36 9.46
C ALA A 18 2.34 1.04 9.55
N ALA A 19 3.69 1.11 9.69
CA ALA A 19 4.52 -0.07 9.91
C ALA A 19 4.19 -0.78 11.21
N LYS A 20 4.07 -0.03 12.32
CA LYS A 20 3.68 -0.57 13.63
C LYS A 20 2.28 -1.18 13.62
N ALA A 21 1.32 -0.49 12.98
CA ALA A 21 -0.04 -0.99 12.85
C ALA A 21 -0.09 -2.30 12.04
N THR A 22 0.71 -2.41 10.98
CA THR A 22 0.83 -3.65 10.20
C THR A 22 1.36 -4.80 11.04
N LEU A 23 2.45 -4.58 11.79
CA LEU A 23 3.01 -5.60 12.68
C LEU A 23 1.98 -6.04 13.74
N GLN A 24 1.36 -5.08 14.42
CA GLN A 24 0.40 -5.34 15.49
C GLN A 24 -0.84 -6.07 14.97
N LEU A 25 -1.35 -5.67 13.80
CA LEU A 25 -2.50 -6.33 13.17
C LEU A 25 -2.21 -7.79 12.86
N LEU A 26 -1.07 -8.09 12.23
CA LEU A 26 -0.67 -9.47 11.92
C LEU A 26 -0.48 -10.30 13.20
N GLN A 27 0.13 -9.73 14.25
CA GLN A 27 0.27 -10.40 15.55
C GLN A 27 -1.09 -10.67 16.23
N LYS A 28 -2.02 -9.71 16.22
CA LYS A 28 -3.38 -9.90 16.73
C LYS A 28 -4.12 -11.03 16.01
N LEU A 29 -3.84 -11.23 14.73
CA LEU A 29 -4.40 -12.31 13.92
C LEU A 29 -3.66 -13.66 14.10
N GLY A 30 -2.72 -13.76 15.03
CA GLY A 30 -2.01 -14.97 15.37
C GLY A 30 -0.91 -15.37 14.38
N VAL A 31 -0.43 -14.43 13.57
CA VAL A 31 0.65 -14.67 12.62
C VAL A 31 1.99 -14.55 13.33
N ASP A 32 2.90 -15.49 13.10
CA ASP A 32 4.30 -15.42 13.54
C ASP A 32 5.06 -14.49 12.59
N VAL A 33 5.34 -13.26 13.06
CA VAL A 33 5.91 -12.18 12.25
C VAL A 33 7.33 -11.86 12.72
N VAL A 34 8.24 -11.87 11.77
CA VAL A 34 9.63 -11.46 11.98
C VAL A 34 9.94 -10.22 11.15
N TYR A 35 10.53 -9.20 11.76
CA TYR A 35 11.01 -7.99 11.10
C TYR A 35 12.54 -8.08 10.92
N PRO A 36 13.06 -8.36 9.71
CA PRO A 36 14.49 -8.34 9.44
C PRO A 36 15.07 -6.92 9.60
N LEU A 37 16.08 -6.75 10.45
CA LEU A 37 16.62 -5.41 10.75
C LEU A 37 17.43 -4.80 9.60
N ASN A 38 18.02 -5.64 8.73
CA ASN A 38 18.93 -5.20 7.66
C ASN A 38 18.22 -4.97 6.32
N GLN A 39 16.89 -4.81 6.33
CA GLN A 39 16.16 -4.56 5.09
C GLN A 39 16.44 -3.16 4.51
N THR A 40 16.19 -3.00 3.21
CA THR A 40 16.48 -1.79 2.46
C THR A 40 15.33 -1.44 1.51
N CYS A 41 15.55 -0.49 0.62
CA CYS A 41 14.58 -0.10 -0.42
C CYS A 41 14.26 -1.28 -1.35
N CYS A 42 13.02 -1.28 -1.91
CA CYS A 42 12.63 -2.23 -2.97
C CYS A 42 13.31 -2.00 -4.32
N GLY A 43 13.99 -0.86 -4.52
CA GLY A 43 14.62 -0.52 -5.80
C GLY A 43 13.76 0.31 -6.76
N GLN A 44 12.46 0.44 -6.52
CA GLN A 44 11.53 1.11 -7.43
C GLN A 44 11.91 2.55 -7.84
N PRO A 45 12.45 3.43 -6.97
CA PRO A 45 12.85 4.77 -7.40
C PRO A 45 13.93 4.77 -8.49
N MET A 46 14.85 3.83 -8.45
CA MET A 46 15.89 3.66 -9.48
C MET A 46 15.29 3.19 -10.80
N ALA A 47 14.40 2.19 -10.74
CA ALA A 47 13.72 1.67 -11.91
C ALA A 47 12.83 2.75 -12.58
N ASN A 48 12.04 3.49 -11.79
CA ASN A 48 11.19 4.58 -12.30
C ASN A 48 11.99 5.71 -12.96
N SER A 49 13.27 5.85 -12.62
CA SER A 49 14.17 6.84 -13.21
C SER A 49 14.98 6.30 -14.39
N GLY A 50 14.76 5.05 -14.82
CA GLY A 50 15.47 4.40 -15.92
C GLY A 50 16.82 3.79 -15.54
N PHE A 51 17.10 3.66 -14.24
CA PHE A 51 18.37 3.14 -13.71
C PHE A 51 18.16 1.83 -12.93
N GLU A 52 17.30 0.94 -13.41
CA GLU A 52 16.97 -0.32 -12.75
C GLU A 52 18.20 -1.17 -12.40
N TYR A 53 19.23 -1.14 -13.25
CA TYR A 53 20.49 -1.86 -13.03
C TYR A 53 21.21 -1.45 -11.72
N LEU A 54 20.92 -0.26 -11.17
CA LEU A 54 21.47 0.19 -9.88
C LEU A 54 20.74 -0.43 -8.68
N SER A 55 19.64 -1.15 -8.88
CA SER A 55 18.88 -1.80 -7.81
C SER A 55 19.44 -3.16 -7.38
N GLN A 56 20.47 -3.69 -8.05
CA GLN A 56 20.99 -5.05 -7.78
C GLN A 56 21.37 -5.29 -6.32
N ASP A 57 22.01 -4.32 -5.66
CA ASP A 57 22.36 -4.46 -4.24
C ASP A 57 21.11 -4.48 -3.33
N CYS A 58 20.06 -3.72 -3.69
CA CYS A 58 18.78 -3.78 -3.00
C CYS A 58 18.13 -5.16 -3.18
N ASN A 59 18.13 -5.67 -4.41
CA ASN A 59 17.56 -6.96 -4.76
C ASN A 59 18.27 -8.11 -4.04
N ASN A 60 19.60 -8.14 -4.09
CA ASN A 60 20.38 -9.16 -3.41
C ASN A 60 20.14 -9.14 -1.90
N ARG A 61 20.11 -7.95 -1.29
CA ARG A 61 19.82 -7.78 0.13
C ARG A 61 18.38 -8.19 0.48
N PHE A 62 17.42 -7.92 -0.38
CA PHE A 62 16.05 -8.39 -0.18
C PHE A 62 16.00 -9.92 -0.15
N ILE A 63 16.67 -10.58 -1.08
CA ILE A 63 16.75 -12.05 -1.14
C ILE A 63 17.42 -12.60 0.14
N GLU A 64 18.54 -12.04 0.57
CA GLU A 64 19.25 -12.45 1.78
C GLU A 64 18.35 -12.36 3.03
N ASN A 65 17.58 -11.29 3.15
CA ASN A 65 16.73 -11.06 4.32
C ASN A 65 15.45 -11.90 4.33
N PHE A 66 14.89 -12.22 3.16
CA PHE A 66 13.53 -12.75 3.08
C PHE A 66 13.40 -14.18 2.52
N SER A 67 14.48 -14.82 2.09
CA SER A 67 14.44 -16.16 1.47
C SER A 67 13.88 -17.26 2.37
N SER A 68 14.08 -17.17 3.68
CA SER A 68 13.71 -18.21 4.66
C SER A 68 12.24 -18.19 5.09
N PHE A 69 11.48 -17.14 4.77
CA PHE A 69 10.09 -17.02 5.19
C PHE A 69 9.12 -17.74 4.26
N ASP A 70 8.00 -18.18 4.84
CA ASP A 70 6.90 -18.79 4.08
C ASP A 70 6.19 -17.74 3.23
N TYR A 71 5.98 -16.55 3.79
CA TYR A 71 5.39 -15.38 3.16
C TYR A 71 6.16 -14.11 3.51
N ILE A 72 6.07 -13.12 2.63
CA ILE A 72 6.64 -11.79 2.82
C ILE A 72 5.50 -10.80 2.66
N VAL A 73 5.25 -9.97 3.67
CA VAL A 73 4.10 -9.06 3.69
C VAL A 73 4.57 -7.62 3.90
N GLY A 74 4.05 -6.70 3.10
CA GLY A 74 4.37 -5.27 3.25
C GLY A 74 3.17 -4.35 3.01
N PRO A 75 3.10 -3.20 3.72
CA PRO A 75 1.99 -2.25 3.63
C PRO A 75 2.21 -1.20 2.51
N SER A 76 2.50 -1.64 1.29
CA SER A 76 2.67 -0.73 0.16
C SER A 76 2.48 -1.46 -1.16
N ALA A 77 1.37 -1.18 -1.83
CA ALA A 77 1.04 -1.81 -3.10
C ALA A 77 2.10 -1.58 -4.17
N SER A 78 2.67 -0.37 -4.27
CA SER A 78 3.69 -0.04 -5.27
C SER A 78 4.99 -0.80 -5.06
N CYS A 79 5.49 -0.86 -3.83
CA CYS A 79 6.72 -1.58 -3.52
C CYS A 79 6.55 -3.09 -3.68
N ILE A 80 5.41 -3.63 -3.27
CA ILE A 80 5.11 -5.07 -3.41
C ILE A 80 4.99 -5.46 -4.88
N LEU A 81 4.26 -4.68 -5.69
CA LEU A 81 4.17 -4.93 -7.13
C LEU A 81 5.56 -4.87 -7.78
N HIS A 82 6.36 -3.86 -7.42
CA HIS A 82 7.72 -3.76 -7.96
C HIS A 82 8.56 -5.01 -7.65
N ILE A 83 8.50 -5.53 -6.41
CA ILE A 83 9.21 -6.76 -6.05
C ILE A 83 8.66 -7.96 -6.83
N LYS A 84 7.35 -8.10 -6.96
CA LYS A 84 6.72 -9.21 -7.73
C LYS A 84 7.16 -9.23 -9.19
N GLU A 85 7.34 -8.07 -9.82
CA GLU A 85 7.60 -7.95 -11.25
C GLU A 85 9.10 -7.77 -11.58
N HIS A 86 9.87 -7.09 -10.70
CA HIS A 86 11.21 -6.61 -11.00
C HIS A 86 12.31 -7.10 -10.05
N LEU A 87 12.00 -7.97 -9.09
CA LEU A 87 13.05 -8.57 -8.26
C LEU A 87 13.86 -9.56 -9.10
N HIS A 88 15.06 -9.18 -9.48
CA HIS A 88 16.03 -10.01 -10.20
C HIS A 88 17.36 -10.03 -9.46
N SER A 89 18.11 -11.11 -9.56
CA SER A 89 19.43 -11.25 -8.96
C SER A 89 20.44 -11.80 -9.94
N ASP A 90 21.54 -11.08 -10.08
CA ASP A 90 22.73 -11.53 -10.80
C ASP A 90 23.45 -12.70 -10.13
N LYS A 91 23.19 -12.90 -8.82
CA LYS A 91 23.81 -13.95 -7.99
C LYS A 91 22.94 -15.19 -7.84
N ASN A 92 21.62 -15.02 -7.75
CA ASN A 92 20.69 -16.12 -7.47
C ASN A 92 19.28 -15.84 -8.00
N GLU A 93 19.09 -15.91 -9.31
CA GLU A 93 17.80 -15.66 -9.96
C GLU A 93 16.74 -16.71 -9.62
N GLU A 94 17.14 -17.97 -9.37
CA GLU A 94 16.22 -19.01 -8.94
C GLU A 94 15.54 -18.64 -7.60
N GLN A 95 16.33 -18.15 -6.65
CA GLN A 95 15.79 -17.69 -5.35
C GLN A 95 14.93 -16.42 -5.51
N ALA A 96 15.32 -15.50 -6.40
CA ALA A 96 14.50 -14.34 -6.73
C ALA A 96 13.12 -14.75 -7.25
N ALA A 97 13.08 -15.71 -8.18
CA ALA A 97 11.83 -16.25 -8.72
C ALA A 97 10.92 -16.87 -7.64
N ILE A 98 11.51 -17.65 -6.72
CA ILE A 98 10.76 -18.20 -5.59
C ILE A 98 10.19 -17.09 -4.71
N ILE A 99 10.98 -16.07 -4.40
CA ILE A 99 10.56 -14.96 -3.53
C ILE A 99 9.39 -14.19 -4.17
N ARG A 100 9.43 -13.90 -5.47
CA ARG A 100 8.34 -13.21 -6.17
C ARG A 100 6.97 -13.87 -5.95
N THR A 101 6.92 -15.20 -5.77
CA THR A 101 5.67 -15.93 -5.50
C THR A 101 5.21 -15.84 -4.04
N LYS A 102 6.05 -15.42 -3.12
CA LYS A 102 5.79 -15.37 -1.67
C LYS A 102 5.47 -13.96 -1.16
N VAL A 103 5.64 -12.93 -1.99
CA VAL A 103 5.44 -11.54 -1.61
C VAL A 103 3.98 -11.13 -1.77
N TYR A 104 3.42 -10.49 -0.73
CA TYR A 104 2.01 -10.07 -0.68
C TYR A 104 1.90 -8.64 -0.15
N GLU A 105 1.00 -7.88 -0.72
CA GLU A 105 0.52 -6.65 -0.09
C GLU A 105 -0.37 -7.02 1.12
N LEU A 106 -0.41 -6.17 2.14
CA LEU A 106 -1.13 -6.46 3.38
C LEU A 106 -2.59 -6.86 3.13
N VAL A 107 -3.33 -6.09 2.33
CA VAL A 107 -4.75 -6.36 2.02
C VAL A 107 -4.88 -7.70 1.28
N GLU A 108 -4.01 -7.96 0.29
CA GLU A 108 -3.95 -9.23 -0.43
C GLU A 108 -3.70 -10.40 0.53
N PHE A 109 -2.74 -10.27 1.44
CA PHE A 109 -2.43 -11.31 2.42
C PHE A 109 -3.60 -11.61 3.37
N LEU A 110 -4.25 -10.56 3.88
CA LEU A 110 -5.39 -10.71 4.78
C LEU A 110 -6.59 -11.39 4.12
N THR A 111 -6.84 -11.11 2.84
CA THR A 111 -8.01 -11.66 2.12
C THR A 111 -7.75 -13.01 1.47
N ASP A 112 -6.59 -13.19 0.83
CA ASP A 112 -6.35 -14.37 -0.02
C ASP A 112 -5.66 -15.50 0.75
N VAL A 113 -4.78 -15.16 1.70
CA VAL A 113 -4.02 -16.14 2.49
C VAL A 113 -4.69 -16.41 3.82
N LEU A 114 -4.91 -15.38 4.65
CA LEU A 114 -5.54 -15.55 5.96
C LEU A 114 -7.07 -15.72 5.88
N LYS A 115 -7.69 -15.19 4.82
CA LYS A 115 -9.14 -15.26 4.57
C LYS A 115 -9.94 -14.82 5.78
N ILE A 116 -9.57 -13.67 6.35
CA ILE A 116 -10.22 -13.15 7.54
C ILE A 116 -11.67 -12.77 7.25
N GLU A 117 -12.57 -13.10 8.17
CA GLU A 117 -14.02 -12.83 8.08
C GLU A 117 -14.50 -11.83 9.10
N LYS A 118 -13.66 -11.44 10.07
CA LYS A 118 -13.96 -10.47 11.11
C LYS A 118 -12.70 -9.77 11.60
N LEU A 119 -12.86 -8.54 12.06
CA LEU A 119 -11.83 -7.75 12.72
C LEU A 119 -12.39 -7.16 14.02
N ASP A 120 -11.56 -7.12 15.05
CA ASP A 120 -11.83 -6.35 16.26
C ASP A 120 -11.18 -4.97 16.10
N ALA A 121 -11.88 -4.10 15.36
CA ALA A 121 -11.42 -2.75 15.04
C ALA A 121 -12.58 -1.75 15.14
N PHE A 122 -12.27 -0.53 15.62
CA PHE A 122 -13.23 0.56 15.77
C PHE A 122 -12.63 1.87 15.27
N PHE A 123 -13.31 2.50 14.28
CA PHE A 123 -12.86 3.76 13.69
C PHE A 123 -14.09 4.60 13.27
N PRO A 124 -14.67 5.44 14.17
CA PRO A 124 -15.96 6.11 13.96
C PRO A 124 -15.83 7.39 13.10
N HIS A 125 -15.38 7.25 11.86
CA HIS A 125 -15.14 8.36 10.95
C HIS A 125 -15.62 8.06 9.52
N LYS A 126 -15.82 9.14 8.75
CA LYS A 126 -16.11 9.07 7.31
C LYS A 126 -14.82 8.92 6.53
N VAL A 127 -14.68 7.80 5.84
CA VAL A 127 -13.45 7.40 5.16
C VAL A 127 -13.67 7.28 3.66
N GLY A 128 -12.86 7.99 2.88
CA GLY A 128 -12.78 7.81 1.43
C GLY A 128 -11.62 6.86 1.07
N LEU A 129 -11.92 5.78 0.36
CA LEU A 129 -10.92 4.84 -0.11
C LEU A 129 -10.31 5.31 -1.43
N HIS A 130 -9.01 5.57 -1.44
CA HIS A 130 -8.24 5.80 -2.65
C HIS A 130 -7.62 4.49 -3.13
N HIS A 131 -8.07 4.01 -4.30
CA HIS A 131 -7.43 2.88 -4.98
C HIS A 131 -6.13 3.33 -5.64
N SER A 132 -4.99 2.89 -5.12
CA SER A 132 -3.71 3.14 -5.78
C SER A 132 -3.64 2.41 -7.14
N CYS A 133 -2.99 3.00 -8.13
CA CYS A 133 -2.87 2.37 -9.46
C CYS A 133 -2.18 1.00 -9.38
N HIS A 134 -1.13 0.87 -8.58
CA HIS A 134 -0.43 -0.40 -8.38
C HIS A 134 -1.31 -1.44 -7.68
N GLY A 135 -2.08 -1.04 -6.68
CA GLY A 135 -3.04 -1.94 -6.02
C GLY A 135 -4.18 -2.36 -6.94
N LEU A 136 -4.75 -1.40 -7.67
CA LEU A 136 -5.91 -1.65 -8.54
C LEU A 136 -5.53 -2.46 -9.79
N ARG A 137 -4.55 -1.95 -10.57
CA ARG A 137 -4.21 -2.49 -11.90
C ARG A 137 -3.12 -3.56 -11.87
N GLY A 138 -2.15 -3.45 -10.97
CA GLY A 138 -1.05 -4.40 -10.87
C GLY A 138 -1.37 -5.60 -9.97
N LEU A 139 -1.79 -5.33 -8.72
CA LEU A 139 -2.10 -6.39 -7.74
C LEU A 139 -3.55 -6.88 -7.79
N HIS A 140 -4.41 -6.28 -8.60
CA HIS A 140 -5.83 -6.66 -8.73
C HIS A 140 -6.55 -6.73 -7.36
N LEU A 141 -6.32 -5.73 -6.50
CA LEU A 141 -6.98 -5.66 -5.20
C LEU A 141 -8.45 -5.25 -5.31
N SER A 142 -8.84 -4.69 -6.45
CA SER A 142 -10.23 -4.29 -6.73
C SER A 142 -10.49 -4.39 -8.23
N GLN A 143 -11.79 -4.47 -8.58
CA GLN A 143 -12.24 -4.41 -9.97
C GLN A 143 -12.02 -3.01 -10.54
N MET A 144 -11.39 -2.93 -11.70
CA MET A 144 -11.26 -1.70 -12.47
C MET A 144 -12.61 -1.33 -13.12
N SER A 145 -13.00 -0.05 -13.06
CA SER A 145 -14.26 0.43 -13.62
C SER A 145 -14.33 0.33 -15.15
N GLU A 146 -13.16 0.28 -15.81
CA GLU A 146 -13.07 0.11 -17.28
C GLU A 146 -13.44 -1.30 -17.76
N LEU A 147 -13.45 -2.29 -16.86
CA LEU A 147 -13.74 -3.68 -17.20
C LEU A 147 -15.21 -4.01 -16.89
N ASN A 148 -15.92 -4.56 -17.86
CA ASN A 148 -17.28 -5.06 -17.68
C ASN A 148 -17.26 -6.45 -16.98
N ALA A 149 -16.96 -6.45 -15.67
CA ALA A 149 -16.88 -7.63 -14.82
C ALA A 149 -17.54 -7.36 -13.45
N PRO A 150 -17.89 -8.40 -12.67
CA PRO A 150 -18.47 -8.21 -11.33
C PRO A 150 -17.60 -7.35 -10.44
N ALA A 151 -18.20 -6.35 -9.81
CA ALA A 151 -17.47 -5.47 -8.88
C ALA A 151 -16.98 -6.22 -7.64
N PHE A 152 -15.72 -6.02 -7.29
CA PHE A 152 -15.16 -6.45 -6.02
C PHE A 152 -14.10 -5.45 -5.54
N SER A 153 -13.86 -5.39 -4.24
CA SER A 153 -12.79 -4.62 -3.64
C SER A 153 -12.35 -5.26 -2.32
N LYS A 154 -11.15 -5.81 -2.30
CA LYS A 154 -10.55 -6.39 -1.09
C LYS A 154 -10.35 -5.33 0.01
N PRO A 155 -9.82 -4.10 -0.28
CA PRO A 155 -9.73 -3.07 0.74
C PRO A 155 -11.11 -2.70 1.31
N GLN A 156 -12.13 -2.55 0.46
CA GLN A 156 -13.48 -2.22 0.91
C GLN A 156 -14.09 -3.34 1.76
N TYR A 157 -13.87 -4.59 1.38
CA TYR A 157 -14.28 -5.76 2.15
C TYR A 157 -13.72 -5.72 3.57
N LEU A 158 -12.43 -5.41 3.73
CA LEU A 158 -11.79 -5.30 5.05
C LEU A 158 -12.32 -4.10 5.85
N LEU A 159 -12.50 -2.94 5.21
CA LEU A 159 -13.03 -1.74 5.85
C LEU A 159 -14.48 -1.93 6.34
N ASN A 160 -15.28 -2.76 5.66
CA ASN A 160 -16.63 -3.12 6.09
C ASN A 160 -16.67 -3.90 7.41
N MET A 161 -15.56 -4.48 7.85
CA MET A 161 -15.46 -5.18 9.14
C MET A 161 -15.17 -4.23 10.31
N VAL A 162 -14.82 -2.96 10.03
CA VAL A 162 -14.44 -1.99 11.06
C VAL A 162 -15.68 -1.31 11.61
N SER A 163 -15.91 -1.46 12.92
CA SER A 163 -17.06 -0.88 13.59
C SER A 163 -16.99 0.65 13.61
N GLY A 164 -18.14 1.30 13.39
CA GLY A 164 -18.26 2.76 13.40
C GLY A 164 -17.76 3.46 12.13
N LEU A 165 -17.06 2.78 11.22
CA LEU A 165 -16.55 3.36 9.99
C LEU A 165 -17.69 3.56 8.98
N GLU A 166 -17.76 4.77 8.40
CA GLU A 166 -18.65 5.10 7.29
C GLU A 166 -17.81 5.26 6.01
N GLN A 167 -17.93 4.33 5.07
CA GLN A 167 -17.29 4.48 3.77
C GLN A 167 -18.08 5.43 2.90
N ILE A 168 -17.44 6.50 2.40
CA ILE A 168 -18.05 7.40 1.43
C ILE A 168 -17.92 6.85 0.01
N THR A 169 -18.90 7.15 -0.83
CA THR A 169 -18.84 6.82 -2.26
C THR A 169 -18.20 7.97 -3.02
N LEU A 170 -17.20 7.65 -3.83
CA LEU A 170 -16.52 8.62 -4.71
C LEU A 170 -17.16 8.61 -6.10
N ASP A 171 -17.14 9.74 -6.79
CA ASP A 171 -17.66 9.83 -8.15
C ASP A 171 -16.72 9.20 -9.17
N ARG A 172 -15.40 9.22 -8.90
CA ARG A 172 -14.34 8.71 -9.77
C ARG A 172 -13.48 7.70 -9.02
N LEU A 173 -13.91 6.44 -9.00
CA LEU A 173 -13.31 5.38 -8.18
C LEU A 173 -11.83 5.13 -8.51
N ASP A 174 -11.47 5.11 -9.81
CA ASP A 174 -10.17 4.65 -10.31
C ASP A 174 -9.21 5.79 -10.66
N GLU A 175 -9.53 7.02 -10.23
CA GLU A 175 -8.69 8.17 -10.54
C GLU A 175 -7.35 8.13 -9.82
N CYS A 176 -6.26 8.34 -10.58
CA CYS A 176 -4.91 8.36 -10.07
C CYS A 176 -4.67 9.60 -9.17
N CYS A 177 -3.86 9.44 -8.12
CA CYS A 177 -3.44 10.55 -7.25
C CYS A 177 -2.46 11.53 -7.92
N GLY A 178 -1.76 11.09 -8.99
CA GLY A 178 -0.76 11.90 -9.68
C GLY A 178 0.67 11.78 -9.12
N PHE A 179 0.95 10.95 -8.13
CA PHE A 179 2.31 10.83 -7.57
C PHE A 179 3.32 10.31 -8.59
N GLY A 180 3.16 9.07 -9.09
CA GLY A 180 3.99 8.46 -10.14
C GLY A 180 5.51 8.40 -9.87
N GLY A 181 5.96 8.56 -8.62
CA GLY A 181 7.39 8.57 -8.27
C GLY A 181 8.15 9.72 -8.94
N ALA A 182 8.97 9.45 -9.95
CA ALA A 182 9.70 10.47 -10.70
C ALA A 182 8.77 11.49 -11.38
N PHE A 183 7.56 11.08 -11.78
CA PHE A 183 6.58 11.94 -12.45
C PHE A 183 6.20 13.18 -11.64
N CYS A 184 6.04 13.06 -10.32
CA CYS A 184 5.68 14.21 -9.49
C CYS A 184 6.79 15.27 -9.41
N VAL A 185 8.01 14.93 -9.80
CA VAL A 185 9.15 15.85 -9.87
C VAL A 185 9.31 16.41 -11.28
N SER A 186 9.21 15.57 -12.31
CA SER A 186 9.37 16.01 -13.71
C SER A 186 8.16 16.78 -14.23
N GLU A 187 6.96 16.42 -13.78
CA GLU A 187 5.68 16.96 -14.26
C GLU A 187 4.85 17.56 -13.10
N GLU A 188 5.49 18.38 -12.27
CA GLU A 188 4.91 18.93 -11.02
C GLU A 188 3.51 19.52 -11.22
N ALA A 189 3.32 20.33 -12.24
CA ALA A 189 2.05 21.03 -12.46
C ALA A 189 0.88 20.05 -12.74
N VAL A 190 1.14 19.00 -13.52
CA VAL A 190 0.15 17.97 -13.85
C VAL A 190 -0.12 17.09 -12.64
N SER A 191 0.94 16.67 -11.96
CA SER A 191 0.88 15.85 -10.74
C SER A 191 0.05 16.53 -9.65
N VAL A 192 0.31 17.81 -9.38
CA VAL A 192 -0.45 18.59 -8.39
C VAL A 192 -1.91 18.78 -8.82
N LYS A 193 -2.19 18.98 -10.12
CA LYS A 193 -3.57 19.08 -10.61
C LYS A 193 -4.33 17.78 -10.38
N MET A 194 -3.74 16.63 -10.72
CA MET A 194 -4.33 15.31 -10.49
C MET A 194 -4.63 15.08 -9.00
N GLY A 195 -3.67 15.38 -8.12
CA GLY A 195 -3.87 15.24 -6.68
C GLY A 195 -4.97 16.16 -6.13
N LYS A 196 -5.08 17.40 -6.63
CA LYS A 196 -6.17 18.33 -6.27
C LYS A 196 -7.53 17.80 -6.72
N ASP A 197 -7.64 17.24 -7.92
CA ASP A 197 -8.87 16.65 -8.43
C ASP A 197 -9.29 15.46 -7.58
N ARG A 198 -8.33 14.59 -7.23
CA ARG A 198 -8.57 13.45 -6.34
C ARG A 198 -9.05 13.88 -4.96
N ILE A 199 -8.40 14.86 -4.33
CA ILE A 199 -8.80 15.42 -3.05
C ILE A 199 -10.20 16.06 -3.13
N THR A 200 -10.49 16.78 -4.22
CA THR A 200 -11.81 17.38 -4.42
C THR A 200 -12.90 16.32 -4.43
N ASP A 201 -12.68 15.17 -5.06
CA ASP A 201 -13.64 14.07 -5.08
C ASP A 201 -13.89 13.50 -3.66
N HIS A 202 -12.85 13.36 -2.85
CA HIS A 202 -12.98 12.92 -1.46
C HIS A 202 -13.72 13.98 -0.61
N THR A 203 -13.32 15.24 -0.71
CA THR A 203 -13.86 16.31 0.16
C THR A 203 -15.30 16.64 -0.13
N LYS A 204 -15.70 16.71 -1.41
CA LYS A 204 -17.11 17.00 -1.79
C LYS A 204 -18.06 15.90 -1.33
N ASN A 205 -17.56 14.65 -1.24
CA ASN A 205 -18.32 13.50 -0.76
C ASN A 205 -18.22 13.32 0.76
N GLY A 206 -17.62 14.27 1.49
CA GLY A 206 -17.66 14.36 2.95
C GLY A 206 -16.63 13.51 3.69
N ALA A 207 -15.50 13.14 3.06
CA ALA A 207 -14.44 12.44 3.74
C ALA A 207 -13.83 13.26 4.90
N GLU A 208 -13.67 12.64 6.06
CA GLU A 208 -12.84 13.11 7.17
C GLU A 208 -11.41 12.58 7.01
N TYR A 209 -11.28 11.36 6.49
CA TYR A 209 -10.01 10.70 6.20
C TYR A 209 -9.98 10.15 4.77
N ILE A 210 -8.80 10.18 4.17
CA ILE A 210 -8.49 9.46 2.93
C ILE A 210 -7.58 8.29 3.30
N THR A 211 -7.98 7.07 2.92
CA THR A 211 -7.18 5.85 3.13
C THR A 211 -6.78 5.19 1.83
N SER A 212 -5.70 4.42 1.89
CA SER A 212 -5.20 3.61 0.78
C SER A 212 -4.34 2.47 1.30
N SER A 213 -4.09 1.46 0.47
CA SER A 213 -3.07 0.42 0.65
C SER A 213 -1.67 0.86 0.19
N ASP A 214 -1.51 2.12 -0.22
CA ASP A 214 -0.25 2.67 -0.71
C ASP A 214 0.04 4.05 -0.12
N LEU A 215 1.00 4.12 0.78
CA LEU A 215 1.40 5.37 1.42
C LEU A 215 2.05 6.38 0.46
N SER A 216 2.59 5.95 -0.67
CA SER A 216 3.15 6.88 -1.66
C SER A 216 2.07 7.81 -2.22
N CYS A 217 0.89 7.28 -2.49
CA CYS A 217 -0.28 8.07 -2.87
C CYS A 217 -0.73 8.98 -1.73
N LEU A 218 -0.83 8.45 -0.51
CA LEU A 218 -1.26 9.21 0.66
C LEU A 218 -0.31 10.37 0.97
N MET A 219 1.00 10.15 0.91
CA MET A 219 2.02 11.18 1.10
C MET A 219 1.87 12.35 0.12
N HIS A 220 1.62 12.04 -1.15
CA HIS A 220 1.39 13.06 -2.17
C HIS A 220 0.12 13.88 -1.88
N LEU A 221 -0.99 13.20 -1.57
CA LEU A 221 -2.25 13.85 -1.22
C LEU A 221 -2.11 14.68 0.07
N GLU A 222 -1.40 14.18 1.08
CA GLU A 222 -1.15 14.89 2.33
C GLU A 222 -0.42 16.21 2.11
N GLY A 223 0.64 16.21 1.27
CA GLY A 223 1.36 17.42 0.94
C GLY A 223 0.46 18.51 0.32
N ILE A 224 -0.51 18.10 -0.52
CA ILE A 224 -1.49 19.02 -1.13
C ILE A 224 -2.53 19.47 -0.09
N LEU A 225 -3.04 18.56 0.76
CA LEU A 225 -3.97 18.89 1.83
C LEU A 225 -3.38 19.92 2.80
N HIS A 226 -2.12 19.75 3.20
CA HIS A 226 -1.41 20.69 4.06
C HIS A 226 -1.28 22.08 3.43
N ARG A 227 -0.88 22.14 2.14
CA ARG A 227 -0.78 23.43 1.41
C ARG A 227 -2.13 24.13 1.30
N ASN A 228 -3.22 23.37 1.15
CA ASN A 228 -4.58 23.90 1.06
C ASN A 228 -5.23 24.16 2.43
N LYS A 229 -4.53 23.90 3.55
CA LYS A 229 -5.05 24.00 4.91
C LYS A 229 -6.36 23.22 5.10
N SER A 230 -6.46 22.06 4.49
CA SER A 230 -7.64 21.18 4.57
C SER A 230 -7.72 20.53 5.95
N SER A 231 -8.95 20.32 6.44
CA SER A 231 -9.21 19.53 7.65
C SER A 231 -9.20 18.03 7.42
N VAL A 232 -9.28 17.57 6.16
CA VAL A 232 -9.19 16.16 5.80
C VAL A 232 -7.80 15.63 6.06
N LYS A 233 -7.70 14.42 6.63
CA LYS A 233 -6.44 13.78 7.00
C LYS A 233 -6.20 12.55 6.13
N ILE A 234 -4.95 12.12 6.05
CA ILE A 234 -4.62 10.80 5.51
C ILE A 234 -4.44 9.79 6.64
N ILE A 235 -4.71 8.52 6.33
CA ILE A 235 -4.43 7.40 7.24
C ILE A 235 -4.22 6.14 6.40
N HIS A 236 -3.23 5.33 6.75
CA HIS A 236 -3.02 4.07 6.05
C HIS A 236 -4.08 3.03 6.46
N ILE A 237 -4.49 2.16 5.53
CA ILE A 237 -5.51 1.14 5.81
C ILE A 237 -5.14 0.25 7.00
N ALA A 238 -3.87 -0.11 7.18
CA ALA A 238 -3.40 -0.90 8.31
C ALA A 238 -3.71 -0.25 9.67
N GLU A 239 -3.64 1.09 9.75
CA GLU A 239 -3.93 1.83 10.98
C GLU A 239 -5.42 1.76 11.32
N ILE A 240 -6.29 1.83 10.31
CA ILE A 240 -7.74 1.66 10.48
C ILE A 240 -8.07 0.23 10.94
N LEU A 241 -7.51 -0.78 10.25
CA LEU A 241 -7.78 -2.19 10.55
C LEU A 241 -7.21 -2.63 11.92
N ASN A 242 -6.24 -1.89 12.46
CA ASN A 242 -5.67 -2.13 13.79
C ASN A 242 -6.24 -1.21 14.88
N ALA A 243 -7.11 -0.25 14.55
CA ALA A 243 -7.63 0.72 15.49
C ALA A 243 -8.51 0.03 16.54
N THR A 244 -8.28 0.35 17.82
CA THR A 244 -9.08 -0.12 18.96
C THR A 244 -9.61 1.07 19.76
N ILE A 245 -10.67 0.84 20.54
CA ILE A 245 -11.24 1.83 21.46
C ILE A 245 -10.21 2.25 22.51
#